data_02ac6d016a645f787cb40a9044615cf4
#
_entry.id   02ac6d016a645f787cb40a9044615cf4
#
_cell.length_a   1.000
_cell.length_b   1.000
_cell.length_c   1.000
_cell.angle_alpha   90.00
_cell.angle_beta   90.00
_cell.angle_gamma   90.00
#
_symmetry.space_group_name_H-M   'P 1'
#
loop_
_entity.id
_entity.type
_entity.pdbx_description
1 polymer ?
#
loop_
_entity_poly.entity_id
_entity_poly.type
_entity_poly.pdbx_seq_one_letter_code
_entity_poly.pdbx_strand_id
1 'polypeptide(L)'
;MVVQVLSFALAILCIMNVPIAICLGAASFLALYMDGSVPLPLLVQRMFTGTDSFTLLAIPLFMIAGRLMEWGGISKRLIDLSMNVVGGMYGGLANVSILACMFFAAISGSAPATVVAIGSIMVPAMIKEGYGKSFSVAILAAAGIIGVIIPPSILFVSYGVSIGASIGKLFIAGIIPGVIMGLSLMLFCYIVSRINGWKSSVKPTFRGFLSSLKKSIWGLLMPIIILGGIYGGIFTPTESAAVACIYSLFVGFFVYKELNIKNTYISFYEAGTTSAMVLLIIATATAMGWILTTEQVPLRIAEALSSLAQSRYSLLLFLNIMLLVTGCLMEPNAAIIILGPIFLPLLQQANIDLIHFGVVMVVNMAIGMLTPPLGVNIFVAQSLQKDIPIKSIISAVTPMIIVLLVNLMLFTYIPAISTVLLKYFA
;
A
#
# COMPACT_ATOMS: atom_id res chain seq x y z
N MET A 1 33.82 5.81 7.68
CA MET A 1 33.53 7.26 7.66
C MET A 1 32.27 7.56 6.83
N VAL A 2 32.17 7.11 5.60
CA VAL A 2 31.02 7.33 4.69
C VAL A 2 29.68 6.98 5.33
N VAL A 3 29.53 5.76 5.88
CA VAL A 3 28.27 5.28 6.49
C VAL A 3 27.89 6.12 7.71
N GLN A 4 28.86 6.58 8.51
CA GLN A 4 28.57 7.42 9.67
C GLN A 4 28.07 8.79 9.26
N VAL A 5 28.71 9.44 8.27
CA VAL A 5 28.26 10.73 7.72
C VAL A 5 26.88 10.59 7.11
N LEU A 6 26.65 9.53 6.30
CA LEU A 6 25.36 9.23 5.68
C LEU A 6 24.25 9.11 6.73
N SER A 7 24.46 8.27 7.76
CA SER A 7 23.45 8.01 8.79
C SER A 7 23.18 9.27 9.64
N PHE A 8 24.21 10.02 10.00
CA PHE A 8 24.08 11.23 10.81
C PHE A 8 23.39 12.35 10.03
N ALA A 9 23.79 12.59 8.76
CA ALA A 9 23.15 13.57 7.90
C ALA A 9 21.67 13.22 7.64
N LEU A 10 21.36 11.95 7.38
CA LEU A 10 20.01 11.48 7.18
C LEU A 10 19.16 11.73 8.45
N ALA A 11 19.67 11.38 9.63
CA ALA A 11 18.96 11.58 10.89
C ALA A 11 18.66 13.07 11.15
N ILE A 12 19.66 13.95 10.96
CA ILE A 12 19.48 15.40 11.15
C ILE A 12 18.41 15.94 10.20
N LEU A 13 18.52 15.62 8.88
CA LEU A 13 17.57 16.11 7.89
C LEU A 13 16.14 15.62 8.17
N CYS A 14 15.98 14.38 8.62
CA CYS A 14 14.68 13.84 9.01
C CYS A 14 14.12 14.58 10.26
N ILE A 15 14.95 14.86 11.28
CA ILE A 15 14.55 15.64 12.46
C ILE A 15 14.14 17.05 12.08
N MET A 16 14.81 17.65 11.08
CA MET A 16 14.45 18.97 10.53
C MET A 16 13.17 18.94 9.68
N ASN A 17 12.51 17.81 9.57
CA ASN A 17 11.28 17.62 8.77
C ASN A 17 11.46 17.92 7.27
N VAL A 18 12.65 17.68 6.73
CA VAL A 18 12.92 17.79 5.31
C VAL A 18 12.25 16.61 4.58
N PRO A 19 11.68 16.80 3.36
CA PRO A 19 11.10 15.71 2.58
C PRO A 19 12.08 14.55 2.36
N ILE A 20 11.64 13.31 2.55
CA ILE A 20 12.50 12.12 2.59
C ILE A 20 13.37 11.95 1.33
N ALA A 21 12.83 12.25 0.14
CA ALA A 21 13.61 12.20 -1.09
C ALA A 21 14.83 13.13 -1.06
N ILE A 22 14.65 14.32 -0.48
CA ILE A 22 15.75 15.30 -0.32
C ILE A 22 16.71 14.82 0.76
N CYS A 23 16.22 14.26 1.87
CA CYS A 23 17.07 13.69 2.91
C CYS A 23 18.01 12.61 2.35
N LEU A 24 17.46 11.68 1.57
CA LEU A 24 18.22 10.57 0.97
C LEU A 24 19.28 11.10 -0.02
N GLY A 25 18.90 12.01 -0.90
CA GLY A 25 19.81 12.59 -1.89
C GLY A 25 20.89 13.44 -1.24
N ALA A 26 20.53 14.35 -0.32
CA ALA A 26 21.47 15.24 0.34
C ALA A 26 22.43 14.49 1.28
N ALA A 27 21.95 13.50 2.05
CA ALA A 27 22.81 12.68 2.89
C ALA A 27 23.81 11.87 2.05
N SER A 28 23.38 11.32 0.92
CA SER A 28 24.24 10.61 -0.03
C SER A 28 25.28 11.54 -0.63
N PHE A 29 24.88 12.75 -1.04
CA PHE A 29 25.79 13.77 -1.57
C PHE A 29 26.85 14.16 -0.54
N LEU A 30 26.44 14.47 0.70
CA LEU A 30 27.36 14.87 1.78
C LEU A 30 28.35 13.76 2.11
N ALA A 31 27.88 12.51 2.16
CA ALA A 31 28.74 11.37 2.45
C ALA A 31 29.84 11.19 1.40
N LEU A 32 29.50 11.26 0.11
CA LEU A 32 30.48 11.15 -0.99
C LEU A 32 31.38 12.38 -1.10
N TYR A 33 30.84 13.58 -0.85
CA TYR A 33 31.63 14.82 -0.86
C TYR A 33 32.73 14.82 0.20
N MET A 34 32.41 14.36 1.41
CA MET A 34 33.37 14.28 2.52
C MET A 34 34.40 13.13 2.32
N ASP A 35 34.02 12.08 1.66
CA ASP A 35 34.91 10.94 1.38
C ASP A 35 35.92 11.25 0.28
N GLY A 36 35.49 11.95 -0.76
CA GLY A 36 36.36 12.40 -1.87
C GLY A 36 36.89 11.28 -2.77
N SER A 37 36.59 10.01 -2.48
CA SER A 37 37.10 8.86 -3.24
C SER A 37 36.35 8.61 -4.55
N VAL A 38 35.11 9.12 -4.65
CA VAL A 38 34.21 8.88 -5.79
C VAL A 38 33.78 10.21 -6.41
N PRO A 39 33.79 10.34 -7.74
CA PRO A 39 33.30 11.55 -8.42
C PRO A 39 31.80 11.77 -8.16
N LEU A 40 31.41 12.97 -7.73
CA LEU A 40 30.01 13.33 -7.45
C LEU A 40 29.04 13.11 -8.63
N PRO A 41 29.41 13.28 -9.90
CA PRO A 41 28.53 12.95 -11.03
C PRO A 41 28.02 11.51 -11.02
N LEU A 42 28.75 10.56 -10.40
CA LEU A 42 28.32 9.18 -10.28
C LEU A 42 27.03 9.05 -9.42
N LEU A 43 26.85 9.90 -8.41
CA LEU A 43 25.62 9.94 -7.63
C LEU A 43 24.41 10.23 -8.54
N VAL A 44 24.51 11.27 -9.37
CA VAL A 44 23.43 11.66 -10.30
C VAL A 44 23.20 10.56 -11.34
N GLN A 45 24.25 9.93 -11.83
CA GLN A 45 24.15 8.80 -12.74
C GLN A 45 23.40 7.62 -12.09
N ARG A 46 23.68 7.30 -10.82
CA ARG A 46 22.96 6.26 -10.06
C ARG A 46 21.50 6.60 -9.82
N MET A 47 21.20 7.86 -9.54
CA MET A 47 19.81 8.34 -9.44
C MET A 47 19.04 8.13 -10.74
N PHE A 48 19.68 8.51 -11.87
CA PHE A 48 19.05 8.36 -13.19
C PHE A 48 18.86 6.89 -13.57
N THR A 49 19.89 6.07 -13.47
CA THR A 49 19.83 4.64 -13.81
C THR A 49 18.87 3.87 -12.90
N GLY A 50 18.70 4.32 -11.65
CA GLY A 50 17.74 3.72 -10.70
C GLY A 50 16.27 3.93 -11.09
N THR A 51 15.98 4.94 -11.90
CA THR A 51 14.62 5.22 -12.41
C THR A 51 14.44 4.81 -13.86
N ASP A 52 15.51 4.54 -14.58
CA ASP A 52 15.47 4.10 -15.98
C ASP A 52 15.12 2.59 -16.06
N SER A 53 13.89 2.29 -15.71
CA SER A 53 13.37 0.92 -15.75
C SER A 53 11.93 0.90 -16.30
N PHE A 54 11.72 0.11 -17.34
CA PHE A 54 10.40 -0.06 -17.94
C PHE A 54 9.36 -0.53 -16.92
N THR A 55 9.77 -1.35 -15.97
CA THR A 55 8.88 -1.88 -14.93
C THR A 55 8.36 -0.79 -13.98
N LEU A 56 9.16 0.25 -13.72
CA LEU A 56 8.75 1.36 -12.87
C LEU A 56 7.64 2.22 -13.49
N LEU A 57 7.47 2.20 -14.82
CA LEU A 57 6.35 2.87 -15.48
C LEU A 57 4.98 2.31 -15.06
N ALA A 58 4.93 1.11 -14.49
CA ALA A 58 3.70 0.56 -13.91
C ALA A 58 3.15 1.46 -12.78
N ILE A 59 4.02 2.11 -11.99
CA ILE A 59 3.61 2.97 -10.87
C ILE A 59 2.75 4.15 -11.35
N PRO A 60 3.26 5.06 -12.22
CA PRO A 60 2.45 6.18 -12.71
C PRO A 60 1.20 5.74 -13.46
N LEU A 61 1.29 4.65 -14.24
CA LEU A 61 0.15 4.16 -15.00
C LEU A 61 -0.97 3.61 -14.10
N PHE A 62 -0.66 2.80 -13.07
CA PHE A 62 -1.67 2.37 -12.10
C PHE A 62 -2.25 3.55 -11.31
N MET A 63 -1.44 4.55 -10.94
CA MET A 63 -1.94 5.75 -10.28
C MET A 63 -2.93 6.52 -11.16
N ILE A 64 -2.62 6.70 -12.44
CA ILE A 64 -3.52 7.34 -13.41
C ILE A 64 -4.81 6.53 -13.54
N ALA A 65 -4.71 5.22 -13.75
CA ALA A 65 -5.86 4.33 -13.88
C ALA A 65 -6.78 4.40 -12.66
N GLY A 66 -6.22 4.35 -11.45
CA GLY A 66 -6.95 4.47 -10.18
C GLY A 66 -7.69 5.80 -10.05
N ARG A 67 -7.01 6.94 -10.38
CA ARG A 67 -7.64 8.27 -10.35
C ARG A 67 -8.75 8.43 -11.40
N LEU A 68 -8.53 7.92 -12.60
CA LEU A 68 -9.55 7.94 -13.66
C LEU A 68 -10.80 7.16 -13.26
N MET A 69 -10.63 6.00 -12.62
CA MET A 69 -11.76 5.21 -12.11
C MET A 69 -12.47 5.89 -10.93
N GLU A 70 -11.72 6.55 -10.04
CA GLU A 70 -12.28 7.32 -8.93
C GLU A 70 -13.20 8.42 -9.46
N TRP A 71 -12.69 9.30 -10.34
CA TRP A 71 -13.45 10.36 -10.97
C TRP A 71 -14.52 9.84 -11.94
N GLY A 72 -14.32 8.63 -12.50
CA GLY A 72 -15.29 7.93 -13.32
C GLY A 72 -16.48 7.33 -12.55
N GLY A 73 -16.57 7.55 -11.21
CA GLY A 73 -17.73 7.21 -10.39
C GLY A 73 -17.82 5.75 -9.97
N ILE A 74 -16.71 5.00 -10.03
CA ILE A 74 -16.71 3.59 -9.59
C ILE A 74 -16.95 3.46 -8.10
N SER A 75 -16.38 4.36 -7.28
CA SER A 75 -16.46 4.31 -5.81
C SER A 75 -17.90 4.20 -5.31
N LYS A 76 -18.81 5.01 -5.83
CA LYS A 76 -20.23 4.96 -5.48
C LYS A 76 -20.88 3.62 -5.83
N ARG A 77 -20.53 3.06 -7.00
CA ARG A 77 -21.07 1.77 -7.46
C ARG A 77 -20.56 0.60 -6.62
N LEU A 78 -19.30 0.63 -6.22
CA LEU A 78 -18.73 -0.38 -5.32
C LEU A 78 -19.35 -0.30 -3.91
N ILE A 79 -19.63 0.91 -3.40
CA ILE A 79 -20.37 1.10 -2.16
C ILE A 79 -21.79 0.55 -2.28
N ASP A 80 -22.53 0.86 -3.36
CA ASP A 80 -23.87 0.34 -3.61
C ASP A 80 -23.89 -1.19 -3.68
N LEU A 81 -22.88 -1.82 -4.32
CA LEU A 81 -22.74 -3.26 -4.35
C LEU A 81 -22.47 -3.82 -2.94
N SER A 82 -21.51 -3.25 -2.22
CA SER A 82 -21.16 -3.65 -0.87
C SER A 82 -22.35 -3.51 0.09
N MET A 83 -23.18 -2.48 -0.09
CA MET A 83 -24.41 -2.25 0.66
C MET A 83 -25.40 -3.42 0.51
N ASN A 84 -25.53 -3.96 -0.70
CA ASN A 84 -26.42 -5.09 -0.97
C ASN A 84 -25.83 -6.44 -0.56
N VAL A 85 -24.51 -6.53 -0.26
CA VAL A 85 -23.85 -7.76 0.21
C VAL A 85 -23.85 -7.83 1.73
N VAL A 86 -23.38 -6.79 2.42
CA VAL A 86 -23.14 -6.81 3.88
C VAL A 86 -23.90 -5.73 4.65
N GLY A 87 -24.65 -4.86 3.96
CA GLY A 87 -25.28 -3.69 4.57
C GLY A 87 -26.33 -4.04 5.64
N GLY A 88 -26.95 -5.22 5.63
CA GLY A 88 -27.99 -5.63 6.57
C GLY A 88 -27.50 -6.20 7.91
N MET A 89 -26.18 -6.32 8.10
CA MET A 89 -25.57 -6.88 9.32
C MET A 89 -25.47 -5.84 10.44
N TYR A 90 -25.19 -6.28 11.67
CA TYR A 90 -24.70 -5.36 12.69
C TYR A 90 -23.39 -4.72 12.19
N GLY A 91 -23.26 -3.40 12.36
CA GLY A 91 -22.16 -2.67 11.78
C GLY A 91 -22.21 -2.59 10.24
N GLY A 92 -23.40 -2.67 9.65
CA GLY A 92 -23.59 -2.75 8.20
C GLY A 92 -22.78 -1.72 7.44
N LEU A 93 -22.85 -0.42 7.80
CA LEU A 93 -22.08 0.61 7.10
C LEU A 93 -20.56 0.50 7.31
N ALA A 94 -20.10 0.05 8.48
CA ALA A 94 -18.69 -0.20 8.73
C ALA A 94 -18.17 -1.35 7.86
N ASN A 95 -18.92 -2.45 7.77
CA ASN A 95 -18.60 -3.59 6.93
C ASN A 95 -18.66 -3.24 5.43
N VAL A 96 -19.64 -2.42 5.03
CA VAL A 96 -19.73 -1.86 3.67
C VAL A 96 -18.49 -1.05 3.33
N SER A 97 -18.01 -0.21 4.26
CA SER A 97 -16.81 0.59 4.06
C SER A 97 -15.58 -0.30 3.82
N ILE A 98 -15.41 -1.36 4.63
CA ILE A 98 -14.28 -2.29 4.48
C ILE A 98 -14.38 -3.04 3.14
N LEU A 99 -15.55 -3.61 2.81
CA LEU A 99 -15.74 -4.35 1.57
C LEU A 99 -15.56 -3.46 0.33
N ALA A 100 -16.07 -2.22 0.38
CA ALA A 100 -15.86 -1.25 -0.68
C ALA A 100 -14.38 -0.86 -0.82
N CYS A 101 -13.63 -0.71 0.29
CA CYS A 101 -12.18 -0.53 0.27
C CYS A 101 -11.46 -1.73 -0.36
N MET A 102 -11.87 -2.97 -0.07
CA MET A 102 -11.29 -4.17 -0.69
C MET A 102 -11.50 -4.19 -2.22
N PHE A 103 -12.70 -3.87 -2.68
CA PHE A 103 -12.96 -3.78 -4.12
C PHE A 103 -12.20 -2.62 -4.77
N PHE A 104 -12.17 -1.45 -4.13
CA PHE A 104 -11.45 -0.29 -4.65
C PHE A 104 -9.93 -0.50 -4.61
N ALA A 105 -9.42 -1.23 -3.64
CA ALA A 105 -8.02 -1.64 -3.55
C ALA A 105 -7.54 -2.33 -4.83
N ALA A 106 -8.36 -3.26 -5.34
CA ALA A 106 -8.08 -4.00 -6.58
C ALA A 106 -8.04 -3.12 -7.85
N ILE A 107 -8.23 -1.80 -7.70
CA ILE A 107 -8.20 -0.83 -8.79
C ILE A 107 -7.10 0.22 -8.56
N SER A 108 -6.98 0.74 -7.32
CA SER A 108 -6.17 1.93 -7.02
C SER A 108 -4.72 1.63 -6.68
N GLY A 109 -4.43 0.50 -6.05
CA GLY A 109 -3.09 0.14 -5.58
C GLY A 109 -2.50 1.08 -4.51
N SER A 110 -3.30 1.98 -3.93
CA SER A 110 -2.87 3.04 -3.03
C SER A 110 -3.76 3.14 -1.79
N ALA A 111 -3.17 3.12 -0.60
CA ALA A 111 -3.91 3.23 0.65
C ALA A 111 -4.54 4.63 0.84
N PRO A 112 -3.82 5.75 0.68
CA PRO A 112 -4.42 7.08 0.78
C PRO A 112 -5.56 7.32 -0.22
N ALA A 113 -5.39 6.88 -1.47
CA ALA A 113 -6.45 7.00 -2.48
C ALA A 113 -7.71 6.23 -2.08
N THR A 114 -7.55 5.01 -1.55
CA THR A 114 -8.67 4.19 -1.07
C THR A 114 -9.40 4.87 0.10
N VAL A 115 -8.67 5.47 1.06
CA VAL A 115 -9.26 6.23 2.17
C VAL A 115 -10.09 7.40 1.64
N VAL A 116 -9.55 8.19 0.73
CA VAL A 116 -10.25 9.37 0.19
C VAL A 116 -11.48 8.95 -0.61
N ALA A 117 -11.32 8.02 -1.56
CA ALA A 117 -12.38 7.63 -2.50
C ALA A 117 -13.61 7.02 -1.79
N ILE A 118 -13.40 6.17 -0.80
CA ILE A 118 -14.49 5.52 -0.07
C ILE A 118 -14.90 6.34 1.15
N GLY A 119 -13.92 6.91 1.85
CA GLY A 119 -14.15 7.66 3.08
C GLY A 119 -14.95 8.95 2.89
N SER A 120 -14.76 9.66 1.78
CA SER A 120 -15.54 10.88 1.47
C SER A 120 -17.05 10.63 1.44
N ILE A 121 -17.48 9.42 1.09
CA ILE A 121 -18.90 9.03 1.03
C ILE A 121 -19.31 8.35 2.35
N MET A 122 -18.49 7.44 2.85
CA MET A 122 -18.89 6.55 3.96
C MET A 122 -18.77 7.20 5.34
N VAL A 123 -17.77 8.09 5.58
CA VAL A 123 -17.63 8.77 6.88
C VAL A 123 -18.87 9.61 7.23
N PRO A 124 -19.35 10.51 6.36
CA PRO A 124 -20.59 11.25 6.62
C PRO A 124 -21.81 10.34 6.79
N ALA A 125 -21.91 9.27 5.99
CA ALA A 125 -23.02 8.31 6.08
C ALA A 125 -23.03 7.58 7.43
N MET A 126 -21.89 7.09 7.90
CA MET A 126 -21.75 6.42 9.19
C MET A 126 -22.10 7.35 10.36
N ILE A 127 -21.60 8.61 10.33
CA ILE A 127 -21.90 9.60 11.37
C ILE A 127 -23.40 9.88 11.42
N LYS A 128 -24.07 10.00 10.28
CA LYS A 128 -25.52 10.22 10.18
C LYS A 128 -26.32 9.05 10.75
N GLU A 129 -25.84 7.82 10.61
CA GLU A 129 -26.46 6.60 11.16
C GLU A 129 -26.08 6.36 12.66
N GLY A 130 -25.42 7.34 13.30
CA GLY A 130 -25.14 7.30 14.74
C GLY A 130 -23.84 6.58 15.13
N TYR A 131 -22.97 6.24 14.18
CA TYR A 131 -21.61 5.78 14.51
C TYR A 131 -20.79 6.92 15.10
N GLY A 132 -19.93 6.61 16.08
CA GLY A 132 -19.02 7.60 16.64
C GLY A 132 -18.10 8.18 15.56
N LYS A 133 -17.92 9.52 15.54
CA LYS A 133 -17.11 10.21 14.53
C LYS A 133 -15.71 9.62 14.42
N SER A 134 -15.01 9.44 15.57
CA SER A 134 -13.64 8.88 15.60
C SER A 134 -13.59 7.44 15.10
N PHE A 135 -14.58 6.63 15.42
CA PHE A 135 -14.69 5.26 14.93
C PHE A 135 -14.90 5.20 13.42
N SER A 136 -15.77 6.08 12.89
CA SER A 136 -16.03 6.16 11.44
C SER A 136 -14.78 6.50 10.65
N VAL A 137 -13.97 7.45 11.13
CA VAL A 137 -12.71 7.83 10.49
C VAL A 137 -11.65 6.74 10.66
N ALA A 138 -11.55 6.14 11.86
CA ALA A 138 -10.58 5.09 12.16
C ALA A 138 -10.76 3.84 11.29
N ILE A 139 -12.02 3.43 11.04
CA ILE A 139 -12.32 2.30 10.15
C ILE A 139 -11.83 2.57 8.73
N LEU A 140 -12.06 3.76 8.20
CA LEU A 140 -11.61 4.10 6.85
C LEU A 140 -10.08 4.15 6.78
N ALA A 141 -9.40 4.68 7.81
CA ALA A 141 -7.95 4.62 7.89
C ALA A 141 -7.46 3.16 7.85
N ALA A 142 -8.04 2.28 8.69
CA ALA A 142 -7.65 0.88 8.79
C ALA A 142 -8.00 0.06 7.52
N ALA A 143 -9.20 0.24 6.97
CA ALA A 143 -9.61 -0.44 5.75
C ALA A 143 -8.80 0.03 4.52
N GLY A 144 -8.41 1.30 4.51
CA GLY A 144 -7.65 1.88 3.40
C GLY A 144 -6.29 1.23 3.16
N ILE A 145 -5.63 0.70 4.22
CA ILE A 145 -4.32 0.04 4.01
C ILE A 145 -4.42 -1.24 3.18
N ILE A 146 -5.60 -1.85 3.07
CA ILE A 146 -5.83 -2.98 2.16
C ILE A 146 -5.53 -2.57 0.71
N GLY A 147 -5.64 -1.26 0.41
CA GLY A 147 -5.35 -0.68 -0.89
C GLY A 147 -3.94 -0.85 -1.41
N VAL A 148 -2.97 -1.19 -0.55
CA VAL A 148 -1.59 -1.50 -0.97
C VAL A 148 -1.26 -2.99 -0.86
N ILE A 149 -2.24 -3.84 -0.53
CA ILE A 149 -2.03 -5.28 -0.35
C ILE A 149 -2.79 -6.08 -1.42
N ILE A 150 -4.07 -5.76 -1.66
CA ILE A 150 -4.81 -6.36 -2.77
C ILE A 150 -4.27 -5.78 -4.09
N PRO A 151 -3.87 -6.65 -5.06
CA PRO A 151 -3.30 -6.18 -6.32
C PRO A 151 -4.33 -5.49 -7.25
N PRO A 152 -3.85 -4.55 -8.10
CA PRO A 152 -2.44 -4.13 -8.25
C PRO A 152 -1.97 -3.30 -7.05
N SER A 153 -0.69 -3.41 -6.70
CA SER A 153 -0.11 -2.70 -5.54
C SER A 153 1.19 -2.01 -5.93
N ILE A 154 1.26 -0.71 -5.66
CA ILE A 154 2.45 0.10 -5.92
C ILE A 154 3.63 -0.38 -5.06
N LEU A 155 3.37 -0.76 -3.80
CA LEU A 155 4.42 -1.25 -2.91
C LEU A 155 5.00 -2.58 -3.37
N PHE A 156 4.19 -3.49 -3.94
CA PHE A 156 4.71 -4.72 -4.54
C PHE A 156 5.54 -4.45 -5.80
N VAL A 157 5.19 -3.43 -6.60
CA VAL A 157 6.02 -3.01 -7.73
C VAL A 157 7.38 -2.51 -7.23
N SER A 158 7.38 -1.61 -6.23
CA SER A 158 8.61 -1.07 -5.63
C SER A 158 9.49 -2.17 -5.04
N TYR A 159 8.89 -3.13 -4.31
CA TYR A 159 9.60 -4.28 -3.76
C TYR A 159 10.17 -5.17 -4.86
N GLY A 160 9.36 -5.53 -5.85
CA GLY A 160 9.78 -6.39 -6.96
C GLY A 160 10.96 -5.81 -7.73
N VAL A 161 10.93 -4.51 -8.02
CA VAL A 161 12.04 -3.81 -8.69
C VAL A 161 13.28 -3.74 -7.81
N SER A 162 13.11 -3.44 -6.52
CA SER A 162 14.23 -3.27 -5.57
C SER A 162 15.03 -4.56 -5.33
N ILE A 163 14.36 -5.71 -5.32
CA ILE A 163 14.99 -7.01 -4.97
C ILE A 163 15.14 -7.92 -6.21
N GLY A 164 14.55 -7.56 -7.35
CA GLY A 164 14.52 -8.41 -8.53
C GLY A 164 13.48 -9.54 -8.44
N ALA A 165 12.44 -9.40 -7.61
CA ALA A 165 11.39 -10.39 -7.46
C ALA A 165 10.27 -10.18 -8.51
N SER A 166 9.62 -11.28 -8.93
CA SER A 166 8.52 -11.22 -9.90
C SER A 166 7.30 -10.47 -9.34
N ILE A 167 6.96 -9.34 -9.98
CA ILE A 167 5.81 -8.51 -9.60
C ILE A 167 4.50 -9.27 -9.79
N GLY A 168 4.37 -10.07 -10.86
CA GLY A 168 3.20 -10.91 -11.07
C GLY A 168 3.01 -11.88 -9.90
N LYS A 169 4.06 -12.60 -9.48
CA LYS A 169 3.99 -13.51 -8.32
C LYS A 169 3.65 -12.77 -7.02
N LEU A 170 4.18 -11.56 -6.81
CA LEU A 170 3.83 -10.72 -5.65
C LEU A 170 2.35 -10.32 -5.67
N PHE A 171 1.80 -10.00 -6.83
CA PHE A 171 0.37 -9.69 -6.97
C PHE A 171 -0.51 -10.90 -6.59
N ILE A 172 -0.19 -12.11 -7.07
CA ILE A 172 -0.91 -13.33 -6.64
C ILE A 172 -0.81 -13.51 -5.13
N ALA A 173 0.39 -13.37 -4.58
CA ALA A 173 0.67 -13.60 -3.17
C ALA A 173 -0.06 -12.63 -2.23
N GLY A 174 -0.40 -11.41 -2.71
CA GLY A 174 -1.13 -10.39 -1.93
C GLY A 174 -2.64 -10.62 -1.83
N ILE A 175 -3.24 -11.44 -2.70
CA ILE A 175 -4.70 -11.61 -2.76
C ILE A 175 -5.26 -12.18 -1.44
N ILE A 176 -4.78 -13.34 -1.01
CA ILE A 176 -5.28 -14.02 0.20
C ILE A 176 -5.02 -13.17 1.45
N PRO A 177 -3.80 -12.66 1.71
CA PRO A 177 -3.55 -11.76 2.83
C PRO A 177 -4.48 -10.54 2.86
N GLY A 178 -4.69 -9.88 1.72
CA GLY A 178 -5.60 -8.73 1.64
C GLY A 178 -7.05 -9.10 1.98
N VAL A 179 -7.53 -10.25 1.51
CA VAL A 179 -8.87 -10.76 1.83
C VAL A 179 -8.99 -11.11 3.32
N ILE A 180 -8.00 -11.79 3.90
CA ILE A 180 -8.00 -12.14 5.34
C ILE A 180 -8.01 -10.87 6.20
N MET A 181 -7.21 -9.85 5.85
CA MET A 181 -7.21 -8.56 6.57
C MET A 181 -8.57 -7.88 6.50
N GLY A 182 -9.21 -7.86 5.32
CA GLY A 182 -10.55 -7.32 5.17
C GLY A 182 -11.59 -8.07 6.02
N LEU A 183 -11.61 -9.40 5.96
CA LEU A 183 -12.53 -10.22 6.72
C LEU A 183 -12.31 -10.10 8.23
N SER A 184 -11.07 -10.02 8.70
CA SER A 184 -10.77 -9.84 10.13
C SER A 184 -11.23 -8.48 10.65
N LEU A 185 -11.05 -7.40 9.88
CA LEU A 185 -11.58 -6.08 10.20
C LEU A 185 -13.11 -6.07 10.17
N MET A 186 -13.74 -6.76 9.21
CA MET A 186 -15.21 -6.90 9.17
C MET A 186 -15.75 -7.64 10.39
N LEU A 187 -15.07 -8.72 10.82
CA LEU A 187 -15.43 -9.45 12.04
C LEU A 187 -15.29 -8.56 13.28
N PHE A 188 -14.19 -7.82 13.39
CA PHE A 188 -13.99 -6.83 14.46
C PHE A 188 -15.13 -5.80 14.48
N CYS A 189 -15.47 -5.22 13.35
CA CYS A 189 -16.54 -4.23 13.24
C CYS A 189 -17.92 -4.82 13.59
N TYR A 190 -18.18 -6.05 13.19
CA TYR A 190 -19.41 -6.76 13.55
C TYR A 190 -19.54 -6.91 15.07
N ILE A 191 -18.47 -7.35 15.74
CA ILE A 191 -18.45 -7.56 17.20
C ILE A 191 -18.66 -6.21 17.93
N VAL A 192 -17.88 -5.18 17.59
CA VAL A 192 -17.96 -3.86 18.21
C VAL A 192 -19.35 -3.24 17.99
N SER A 193 -19.90 -3.37 16.79
CA SER A 193 -21.22 -2.81 16.47
C SER A 193 -22.35 -3.55 17.17
N ARG A 194 -22.21 -4.86 17.41
CA ARG A 194 -23.17 -5.62 18.19
C ARG A 194 -23.18 -5.19 19.67
N ILE A 195 -22.02 -4.90 20.23
CA ILE A 195 -21.88 -4.41 21.61
C ILE A 195 -22.51 -3.01 21.74
N ASN A 196 -22.27 -2.11 20.77
CA ASN A 196 -22.78 -0.75 20.79
C ASN A 196 -24.22 -0.61 20.27
N GLY A 197 -24.85 -1.71 19.81
CA GLY A 197 -26.21 -1.70 19.29
C GLY A 197 -26.36 -1.02 17.91
N TRP A 198 -25.28 -0.81 17.15
CA TRP A 198 -25.33 -0.21 15.81
C TRP A 198 -25.88 -1.20 14.79
N LYS A 199 -27.18 -1.16 14.61
CA LYS A 199 -27.89 -2.00 13.65
C LYS A 199 -28.19 -1.19 12.40
N SER A 200 -27.89 -1.75 11.25
CA SER A 200 -28.20 -1.10 9.97
C SER A 200 -29.69 -1.08 9.70
N SER A 201 -30.17 0.04 9.16
CA SER A 201 -31.54 0.19 8.64
C SER A 201 -31.71 -0.43 7.24
N VAL A 202 -30.61 -0.79 6.59
CA VAL A 202 -30.60 -1.32 5.21
C VAL A 202 -31.09 -2.76 5.19
N LYS A 203 -32.00 -3.06 4.28
CA LYS A 203 -32.50 -4.42 4.00
C LYS A 203 -31.98 -4.84 2.61
N PRO A 204 -30.90 -5.64 2.56
CA PRO A 204 -30.42 -6.15 1.28
C PRO A 204 -31.48 -7.00 0.60
N THR A 205 -31.61 -6.85 -0.72
CA THR A 205 -32.53 -7.65 -1.53
C THR A 205 -31.75 -8.29 -2.68
N PHE A 206 -32.12 -9.50 -3.07
CA PHE A 206 -31.46 -10.20 -4.20
C PHE A 206 -31.59 -9.39 -5.51
N ARG A 207 -32.74 -8.74 -5.72
CA ARG A 207 -32.95 -7.85 -6.87
C ARG A 207 -32.03 -6.61 -6.81
N GLY A 208 -31.83 -6.05 -5.61
CA GLY A 208 -30.90 -4.94 -5.36
C GLY A 208 -29.44 -5.36 -5.63
N PHE A 209 -29.06 -6.54 -5.15
CA PHE A 209 -27.73 -7.11 -5.42
C PHE A 209 -27.48 -7.26 -6.93
N LEU A 210 -28.41 -7.88 -7.68
CA LEU A 210 -28.25 -8.08 -9.11
C LEU A 210 -28.18 -6.73 -9.87
N SER A 211 -28.98 -5.76 -9.47
CA SER A 211 -28.97 -4.41 -10.05
C SER A 211 -27.63 -3.69 -9.79
N SER A 212 -27.13 -3.72 -8.54
CA SER A 212 -25.85 -3.10 -8.19
C SER A 212 -24.67 -3.81 -8.82
N LEU A 213 -24.70 -5.14 -8.92
CA LEU A 213 -23.68 -5.93 -9.63
C LEU A 213 -23.62 -5.53 -11.11
N LYS A 214 -24.76 -5.43 -11.78
CA LYS A 214 -24.83 -4.99 -13.19
C LYS A 214 -24.24 -3.58 -13.38
N LYS A 215 -24.45 -2.68 -12.43
CA LYS A 215 -23.90 -1.31 -12.49
C LYS A 215 -22.40 -1.28 -12.19
N SER A 216 -21.89 -2.19 -11.36
CA SER A 216 -20.48 -2.23 -10.93
C SER A 216 -19.61 -3.13 -11.81
N ILE A 217 -20.20 -3.93 -12.71
CA ILE A 217 -19.48 -4.96 -13.48
C ILE A 217 -18.27 -4.40 -14.24
N TRP A 218 -18.39 -3.23 -14.84
CA TRP A 218 -17.31 -2.60 -15.57
C TRP A 218 -16.12 -2.22 -14.67
N GLY A 219 -16.38 -1.79 -13.43
CA GLY A 219 -15.32 -1.56 -12.47
C GLY A 219 -14.68 -2.86 -11.98
N LEU A 220 -15.48 -3.89 -11.74
CA LEU A 220 -15.00 -5.20 -11.29
C LEU A 220 -14.24 -5.97 -12.39
N LEU A 221 -14.48 -5.67 -13.66
CA LEU A 221 -13.71 -6.24 -14.77
C LEU A 221 -12.27 -5.75 -14.82
N MET A 222 -11.97 -4.56 -14.29
CA MET A 222 -10.62 -3.99 -14.32
C MET A 222 -9.57 -4.87 -13.63
N PRO A 223 -9.74 -5.31 -12.38
CA PRO A 223 -8.82 -6.28 -11.77
C PRO A 223 -8.69 -7.58 -12.56
N ILE A 224 -9.79 -8.06 -13.15
CA ILE A 224 -9.80 -9.28 -13.95
C ILE A 224 -8.97 -9.09 -15.23
N ILE A 225 -9.08 -7.94 -15.89
CA ILE A 225 -8.28 -7.60 -17.09
C ILE A 225 -6.79 -7.52 -16.71
N ILE A 226 -6.45 -6.82 -15.62
CA ILE A 226 -5.06 -6.65 -15.17
C ILE A 226 -4.46 -8.01 -14.82
N LEU A 227 -5.07 -8.70 -13.87
CA LEU A 227 -4.52 -9.95 -13.33
C LEU A 227 -4.62 -11.08 -14.37
N GLY A 228 -5.74 -11.17 -15.08
CA GLY A 228 -5.92 -12.16 -16.15
C GLY A 228 -4.93 -11.97 -17.29
N GLY A 229 -4.62 -10.72 -17.66
CA GLY A 229 -3.62 -10.40 -18.67
C GLY A 229 -2.20 -10.77 -18.26
N ILE A 230 -1.85 -10.50 -16.99
CA ILE A 230 -0.53 -10.85 -16.43
C ILE A 230 -0.38 -12.38 -16.31
N TYR A 231 -1.38 -13.07 -15.76
CA TYR A 231 -1.30 -14.52 -15.52
C TYR A 231 -1.51 -15.35 -16.77
N GLY A 232 -2.25 -14.82 -17.73
CA GLY A 232 -2.37 -15.40 -19.06
C GLY A 232 -1.11 -15.24 -19.92
N GLY A 233 -0.07 -14.55 -19.40
CA GLY A 233 1.17 -14.27 -20.13
C GLY A 233 0.98 -13.33 -21.33
N ILE A 234 -0.16 -12.63 -21.39
CA ILE A 234 -0.50 -11.70 -22.49
C ILE A 234 0.20 -10.35 -22.28
N PHE A 235 0.27 -9.90 -21.03
CA PHE A 235 0.81 -8.59 -20.66
C PHE A 235 1.82 -8.69 -19.51
N THR A 236 2.85 -7.87 -19.60
CA THR A 236 3.68 -7.52 -18.45
C THR A 236 2.89 -6.64 -17.46
N PRO A 237 3.33 -6.48 -16.19
CA PRO A 237 2.68 -5.58 -15.25
C PRO A 237 2.54 -4.14 -15.77
N THR A 238 3.54 -3.64 -16.52
CA THR A 238 3.53 -2.29 -17.10
C THR A 238 2.51 -2.17 -18.23
N GLU A 239 2.46 -3.14 -19.13
CA GLU A 239 1.47 -3.18 -20.21
C GLU A 239 0.06 -3.30 -19.66
N SER A 240 -0.15 -4.13 -18.63
CA SER A 240 -1.44 -4.23 -17.92
C SER A 240 -1.87 -2.89 -17.30
N ALA A 241 -0.92 -2.12 -16.75
CA ALA A 241 -1.20 -0.79 -16.23
C ALA A 241 -1.60 0.20 -17.33
N ALA A 242 -0.97 0.13 -18.51
CA ALA A 242 -1.36 0.94 -19.67
C ALA A 242 -2.76 0.57 -20.18
N VAL A 243 -3.07 -0.72 -20.28
CA VAL A 243 -4.40 -1.22 -20.63
C VAL A 243 -5.44 -0.74 -19.60
N ALA A 244 -5.10 -0.76 -18.32
CA ALA A 244 -5.97 -0.25 -17.26
C ALA A 244 -6.29 1.25 -17.42
N CYS A 245 -5.32 2.09 -17.83
CA CYS A 245 -5.56 3.50 -18.14
C CYS A 245 -6.56 3.68 -19.28
N ILE A 246 -6.33 2.98 -20.39
CA ILE A 246 -7.22 3.04 -21.58
C ILE A 246 -8.63 2.56 -21.20
N TYR A 247 -8.71 1.45 -20.47
CA TYR A 247 -9.97 0.90 -20.00
C TYR A 247 -10.72 1.89 -19.08
N SER A 248 -10.01 2.54 -18.15
CA SER A 248 -10.58 3.53 -17.23
C SER A 248 -11.15 4.73 -17.98
N LEU A 249 -10.44 5.23 -19.00
CA LEU A 249 -10.93 6.30 -19.87
C LEU A 249 -12.20 5.85 -20.62
N PHE A 250 -12.18 4.66 -21.21
CA PHE A 250 -13.33 4.11 -21.93
C PHE A 250 -14.56 4.00 -21.02
N VAL A 251 -14.41 3.38 -19.85
CA VAL A 251 -15.50 3.18 -18.90
C VAL A 251 -16.01 4.52 -18.38
N GLY A 252 -15.12 5.44 -18.02
CA GLY A 252 -15.49 6.75 -17.46
C GLY A 252 -16.21 7.66 -18.47
N PHE A 253 -15.79 7.69 -19.74
CA PHE A 253 -16.40 8.54 -20.76
C PHE A 253 -17.64 7.93 -21.39
N PHE A 254 -17.60 6.63 -21.75
CA PHE A 254 -18.64 6.03 -22.60
C PHE A 254 -19.66 5.21 -21.83
N VAL A 255 -19.24 4.54 -20.75
CA VAL A 255 -20.12 3.66 -19.96
C VAL A 255 -20.78 4.42 -18.84
N TYR A 256 -20.00 5.00 -17.94
CA TYR A 256 -20.52 5.72 -16.77
C TYR A 256 -20.82 7.18 -17.06
N LYS A 257 -20.16 7.77 -18.05
CA LYS A 257 -20.35 9.16 -18.50
C LYS A 257 -20.17 10.19 -17.37
N GLU A 258 -19.32 9.87 -16.41
CA GLU A 258 -19.01 10.75 -15.27
C GLU A 258 -17.67 11.48 -15.47
N LEU A 259 -16.77 10.97 -16.34
CA LEU A 259 -15.56 11.68 -16.74
C LEU A 259 -15.90 12.80 -17.73
N ASN A 260 -15.21 13.92 -17.54
CA ASN A 260 -15.14 15.02 -18.47
C ASN A 260 -13.68 15.45 -18.65
N ILE A 261 -13.38 16.32 -19.62
CA ILE A 261 -12.02 16.77 -19.93
C ILE A 261 -11.34 17.38 -18.70
N LYS A 262 -12.08 18.17 -17.89
CA LYS A 262 -11.54 18.82 -16.69
C LYS A 262 -11.14 17.78 -15.64
N ASN A 263 -12.00 16.82 -15.33
CA ASN A 263 -11.72 15.76 -14.34
C ASN A 263 -10.60 14.83 -14.83
N THR A 264 -10.54 14.58 -16.12
CA THR A 264 -9.44 13.81 -16.73
C THR A 264 -8.12 14.54 -16.56
N TYR A 265 -8.06 15.83 -16.85
CA TYR A 265 -6.85 16.64 -16.62
C TYR A 265 -6.41 16.62 -15.16
N ILE A 266 -7.37 16.81 -14.22
CA ILE A 266 -7.09 16.74 -12.77
C ILE A 266 -6.54 15.36 -12.39
N SER A 267 -7.12 14.28 -12.91
CA SER A 267 -6.64 12.90 -12.65
C SER A 267 -5.20 12.71 -13.09
N PHE A 268 -4.84 13.17 -14.28
CA PHE A 268 -3.47 13.11 -14.78
C PHE A 268 -2.51 13.97 -13.97
N TYR A 269 -2.93 15.18 -13.60
CA TYR A 269 -2.12 16.10 -12.80
C TYR A 269 -1.82 15.54 -11.40
N GLU A 270 -2.84 15.07 -10.70
CA GLU A 270 -2.68 14.49 -9.35
C GLU A 270 -1.86 13.19 -9.36
N ALA A 271 -2.14 12.30 -10.32
CA ALA A 271 -1.37 11.08 -10.49
C ALA A 271 0.08 11.38 -10.88
N GLY A 272 0.30 12.33 -11.78
CA GLY A 272 1.63 12.77 -12.20
C GLY A 272 2.45 13.35 -11.04
N THR A 273 1.85 14.23 -10.25
CA THR A 273 2.51 14.81 -9.06
C THR A 273 2.89 13.75 -8.04
N THR A 274 1.98 12.82 -7.74
CA THR A 274 2.26 11.74 -6.79
C THR A 274 3.31 10.77 -7.34
N SER A 275 3.24 10.43 -8.62
CA SER A 275 4.23 9.58 -9.30
C SER A 275 5.63 10.22 -9.30
N ALA A 276 5.72 11.52 -9.54
CA ALA A 276 6.99 12.25 -9.52
C ALA A 276 7.66 12.18 -8.14
N MET A 277 6.86 12.33 -7.05
CA MET A 277 7.38 12.17 -5.69
C MET A 277 7.92 10.75 -5.45
N VAL A 278 7.17 9.72 -5.84
CA VAL A 278 7.60 8.32 -5.66
C VAL A 278 8.85 8.04 -6.49
N LEU A 279 8.90 8.45 -7.75
CA LEU A 279 10.07 8.24 -8.61
C LEU A 279 11.32 8.99 -8.09
N LEU A 280 11.14 10.20 -7.52
CA LEU A 280 12.25 10.92 -6.90
C LEU A 280 12.78 10.18 -5.66
N ILE A 281 11.90 9.61 -4.85
CA ILE A 281 12.29 8.75 -3.72
C ILE A 281 13.07 7.53 -4.22
N ILE A 282 12.60 6.87 -5.28
CA ILE A 282 13.29 5.72 -5.88
C ILE A 282 14.68 6.11 -6.37
N ALA A 283 14.81 7.23 -7.08
CA ALA A 283 16.08 7.73 -7.58
C ALA A 283 17.11 7.93 -6.45
N THR A 284 16.72 8.70 -5.43
CA THR A 284 17.61 9.02 -4.30
C THR A 284 17.90 7.82 -3.42
N ALA A 285 16.92 6.95 -3.19
CA ALA A 285 17.10 5.71 -2.43
C ALA A 285 18.00 4.71 -3.16
N THR A 286 17.92 4.61 -4.49
CA THR A 286 18.82 3.75 -5.29
C THR A 286 20.26 4.23 -5.18
N ALA A 287 20.49 5.55 -5.25
CA ALA A 287 21.83 6.12 -5.09
C ALA A 287 22.38 5.85 -3.68
N MET A 288 21.58 6.02 -2.65
CA MET A 288 21.95 5.67 -1.27
C MET A 288 22.20 4.18 -1.10
N GLY A 289 21.33 3.32 -1.67
CA GLY A 289 21.48 1.86 -1.64
C GLY A 289 22.79 1.39 -2.30
N TRP A 290 23.21 2.06 -3.39
CA TRP A 290 24.50 1.80 -4.01
C TRP A 290 25.65 2.12 -3.05
N ILE A 291 25.64 3.26 -2.35
CA ILE A 291 26.65 3.61 -1.34
C ILE A 291 26.73 2.55 -0.26
N LEU A 292 25.56 2.17 0.31
CA LEU A 292 25.48 1.14 1.36
C LEU A 292 26.04 -0.21 0.91
N THR A 293 25.79 -0.59 -0.35
CA THR A 293 26.28 -1.84 -0.94
C THR A 293 27.79 -1.78 -1.16
N THR A 294 28.30 -0.67 -1.66
CA THR A 294 29.75 -0.45 -1.85
C THR A 294 30.51 -0.50 -0.53
N GLU A 295 29.92 0.05 0.53
CA GLU A 295 30.44 0.00 1.90
C GLU A 295 30.21 -1.34 2.62
N GLN A 296 29.66 -2.33 1.92
CA GLN A 296 29.35 -3.67 2.44
C GLN A 296 28.43 -3.67 3.68
N VAL A 297 27.61 -2.64 3.85
CA VAL A 297 26.70 -2.52 5.00
C VAL A 297 25.74 -3.72 5.11
N PRO A 298 25.11 -4.22 4.01
CA PRO A 298 24.25 -5.40 4.09
C PRO A 298 24.96 -6.64 4.64
N LEU A 299 26.21 -6.87 4.24
CA LEU A 299 27.01 -8.03 4.72
C LEU A 299 27.36 -7.88 6.21
N ARG A 300 27.79 -6.70 6.64
CA ARG A 300 28.08 -6.42 8.06
C ARG A 300 26.84 -6.58 8.94
N ILE A 301 25.69 -6.18 8.46
CA ILE A 301 24.41 -6.40 9.17
C ILE A 301 24.10 -7.90 9.23
N ALA A 302 24.29 -8.64 8.13
CA ALA A 302 24.08 -10.07 8.10
C ALA A 302 24.98 -10.82 9.07
N GLU A 303 26.27 -10.46 9.15
CA GLU A 303 27.23 -11.01 10.10
C GLU A 303 26.85 -10.69 11.56
N ALA A 304 26.50 -9.43 11.85
CA ALA A 304 26.09 -9.01 13.19
C ALA A 304 24.80 -9.72 13.66
N LEU A 305 23.91 -10.04 12.73
CA LEU A 305 22.66 -10.76 13.01
C LEU A 305 22.74 -12.27 12.79
N SER A 306 23.94 -12.81 12.53
CA SER A 306 24.13 -14.24 12.23
C SER A 306 23.61 -15.16 13.34
N SER A 307 23.71 -14.74 14.61
CA SER A 307 23.16 -15.48 15.75
C SER A 307 21.62 -15.56 15.72
N LEU A 308 20.95 -14.53 15.23
CA LEU A 308 19.49 -14.51 15.03
C LEU A 308 19.08 -15.31 13.79
N ALA A 309 19.93 -15.36 12.76
CA ALA A 309 19.70 -16.11 11.53
C ALA A 309 19.74 -17.63 11.71
N GLN A 310 20.23 -18.14 12.85
CA GLN A 310 20.20 -19.57 13.17
C GLN A 310 18.77 -20.11 13.30
N SER A 311 17.79 -19.26 13.66
CA SER A 311 16.38 -19.61 13.64
C SER A 311 15.61 -18.70 12.67
N ARG A 312 15.01 -19.31 11.65
CA ARG A 312 14.13 -18.59 10.71
C ARG A 312 13.03 -17.79 11.42
N TYR A 313 12.49 -18.33 12.52
CA TYR A 313 11.41 -17.70 13.27
C TYR A 313 11.87 -16.47 14.03
N SER A 314 13.03 -16.53 14.70
CA SER A 314 13.58 -15.38 15.43
C SER A 314 14.02 -14.26 14.48
N LEU A 315 14.58 -14.61 13.31
CA LEU A 315 14.94 -13.64 12.29
C LEU A 315 13.69 -12.91 11.76
N LEU A 316 12.65 -13.65 11.40
CA LEU A 316 11.39 -13.03 10.92
C LEU A 316 10.74 -12.15 11.97
N LEU A 317 10.77 -12.52 13.25
CA LEU A 317 10.26 -11.67 14.34
C LEU A 317 11.05 -10.37 14.45
N PHE A 318 12.38 -10.46 14.45
CA PHE A 318 13.27 -9.30 14.48
C PHE A 318 13.01 -8.36 13.29
N LEU A 319 12.92 -8.92 12.08
CA LEU A 319 12.63 -8.15 10.87
C LEU A 319 11.25 -7.49 10.94
N ASN A 320 10.22 -8.18 11.46
CA ASN A 320 8.90 -7.58 11.68
C ASN A 320 8.95 -6.38 12.62
N ILE A 321 9.62 -6.50 13.76
CA ILE A 321 9.75 -5.39 14.73
C ILE A 321 10.46 -4.22 14.08
N MET A 322 11.57 -4.47 13.37
CA MET A 322 12.33 -3.44 12.69
C MET A 322 11.50 -2.76 11.58
N LEU A 323 10.76 -3.53 10.80
CA LEU A 323 9.89 -3.02 9.74
C LEU A 323 8.71 -2.21 10.29
N LEU A 324 8.09 -2.64 11.39
CA LEU A 324 7.04 -1.87 12.06
C LEU A 324 7.57 -0.52 12.54
N VAL A 325 8.72 -0.50 13.21
CA VAL A 325 9.36 0.75 13.66
C VAL A 325 9.67 1.65 12.47
N THR A 326 10.26 1.10 11.42
CA THR A 326 10.58 1.87 10.20
C THR A 326 9.32 2.40 9.51
N GLY A 327 8.27 1.57 9.40
CA GLY A 327 6.99 1.97 8.79
C GLY A 327 6.26 3.08 9.54
N CYS A 328 6.51 3.22 10.85
CA CYS A 328 6.00 4.36 11.63
C CYS A 328 6.76 5.68 11.33
N LEU A 329 8.01 5.60 10.87
CA LEU A 329 8.93 6.74 10.75
C LEU A 329 9.18 7.18 9.31
N MET A 330 8.95 6.29 8.34
CA MET A 330 9.30 6.53 6.93
C MET A 330 8.12 6.26 6.00
N GLU A 331 8.16 6.89 4.83
CA GLU A 331 7.26 6.58 3.73
C GLU A 331 7.50 5.13 3.23
N PRO A 332 6.45 4.32 3.01
CA PRO A 332 6.57 2.91 2.68
C PRO A 332 7.45 2.57 1.47
N ASN A 333 7.36 3.33 0.37
CA ASN A 333 8.20 3.07 -0.80
C ASN A 333 9.67 3.30 -0.49
N ALA A 334 10.00 4.39 0.22
CA ALA A 334 11.37 4.67 0.65
C ALA A 334 11.93 3.53 1.52
N ALA A 335 11.15 3.08 2.51
CA ALA A 335 11.54 2.00 3.40
C ALA A 335 11.80 0.68 2.62
N ILE A 336 10.91 0.32 1.68
CA ILE A 336 11.04 -0.89 0.87
C ILE A 336 12.30 -0.85 0.01
N ILE A 337 12.57 0.27 -0.66
CA ILE A 337 13.69 0.39 -1.61
C ILE A 337 15.03 0.39 -0.88
N ILE A 338 15.09 0.97 0.31
CA ILE A 338 16.31 1.01 1.12
C ILE A 338 16.55 -0.33 1.81
N LEU A 339 15.53 -0.83 2.53
CA LEU A 339 15.69 -2.00 3.38
C LEU A 339 15.65 -3.32 2.61
N GLY A 340 14.96 -3.36 1.47
CA GLY A 340 14.87 -4.56 0.65
C GLY A 340 16.23 -5.15 0.29
N PRO A 341 17.12 -4.41 -0.40
CA PRO A 341 18.45 -4.88 -0.72
C PRO A 341 19.33 -5.20 0.51
N ILE A 342 19.12 -4.46 1.63
CA ILE A 342 19.84 -4.70 2.89
C ILE A 342 19.47 -6.06 3.48
N PHE A 343 18.20 -6.46 3.40
CA PHE A 343 17.74 -7.74 3.93
C PHE A 343 17.99 -8.92 3.00
N LEU A 344 18.21 -8.68 1.71
CA LEU A 344 18.35 -9.73 0.71
C LEU A 344 19.39 -10.82 1.09
N PRO A 345 20.61 -10.49 1.54
CA PRO A 345 21.58 -11.50 1.97
C PRO A 345 21.09 -12.33 3.17
N LEU A 346 20.43 -11.69 4.15
CA LEU A 346 19.86 -12.37 5.32
C LEU A 346 18.75 -13.36 4.93
N LEU A 347 17.87 -12.95 4.02
CA LEU A 347 16.78 -13.78 3.53
C LEU A 347 17.29 -14.99 2.78
N GLN A 348 18.31 -14.80 1.94
CA GLN A 348 18.97 -15.88 1.19
C GLN A 348 19.68 -16.87 2.12
N GLN A 349 20.43 -16.37 3.11
CA GLN A 349 21.10 -17.21 4.11
C GLN A 349 20.11 -18.04 4.94
N ALA A 350 18.95 -17.47 5.29
CA ALA A 350 17.90 -18.14 6.05
C ALA A 350 16.94 -18.99 5.19
N ASN A 351 17.17 -19.09 3.87
CA ASN A 351 16.29 -19.74 2.90
C ASN A 351 14.83 -19.28 3.01
N ILE A 352 14.61 -17.95 3.14
CA ILE A 352 13.29 -17.35 3.16
C ILE A 352 12.90 -16.98 1.73
N ASP A 353 11.72 -17.44 1.31
CA ASP A 353 11.17 -17.11 -0.01
C ASP A 353 10.94 -15.61 -0.15
N LEU A 354 11.46 -15.01 -1.23
CA LEU A 354 11.42 -13.57 -1.45
C LEU A 354 10.00 -13.04 -1.74
N ILE A 355 9.13 -13.87 -2.33
CA ILE A 355 7.73 -13.48 -2.58
C ILE A 355 6.96 -13.46 -1.26
N HIS A 356 7.15 -14.49 -0.44
CA HIS A 356 6.56 -14.53 0.91
C HIS A 356 7.00 -13.33 1.75
N PHE A 357 8.32 -13.06 1.81
CA PHE A 357 8.83 -11.92 2.57
C PHE A 357 8.35 -10.57 2.00
N GLY A 358 8.16 -10.47 0.69
CA GLY A 358 7.57 -9.29 0.06
C GLY A 358 6.18 -8.97 0.60
N VAL A 359 5.34 -9.99 0.77
CA VAL A 359 4.02 -9.83 1.40
C VAL A 359 4.18 -9.37 2.86
N VAL A 360 5.05 -10.03 3.63
CA VAL A 360 5.31 -9.66 5.03
C VAL A 360 5.78 -8.21 5.13
N MET A 361 6.72 -7.79 4.28
CA MET A 361 7.26 -6.43 4.28
C MET A 361 6.19 -5.40 3.94
N VAL A 362 5.38 -5.63 2.89
CA VAL A 362 4.32 -4.71 2.50
C VAL A 362 3.22 -4.61 3.58
N VAL A 363 2.85 -5.72 4.23
CA VAL A 363 1.89 -5.70 5.34
C VAL A 363 2.44 -4.91 6.54
N ASN A 364 3.73 -5.07 6.88
CA ASN A 364 4.39 -4.24 7.92
C ASN A 364 4.30 -2.75 7.59
N MET A 365 4.67 -2.38 6.36
CA MET A 365 4.59 -0.98 5.91
C MET A 365 3.17 -0.45 5.94
N ALA A 366 2.20 -1.26 5.53
CA ALA A 366 0.79 -0.91 5.57
C ALA A 366 0.29 -0.64 7.00
N ILE A 367 0.68 -1.47 7.97
CA ILE A 367 0.37 -1.24 9.40
C ILE A 367 1.10 0.00 9.91
N GLY A 368 2.33 0.25 9.48
CA GLY A 368 3.08 1.47 9.78
C GLY A 368 2.34 2.74 9.37
N MET A 369 1.61 2.72 8.25
CA MET A 369 0.75 3.85 7.82
C MET A 369 -0.39 4.18 8.80
N LEU A 370 -0.71 3.28 9.73
CA LEU A 370 -1.71 3.49 10.80
C LEU A 370 -1.07 3.83 12.15
N THR A 371 0.26 3.85 12.24
CA THR A 371 0.95 3.97 13.52
C THR A 371 1.67 5.31 13.61
N PRO A 372 1.42 6.11 14.68
CA PRO A 372 2.19 7.34 14.92
C PRO A 372 3.69 7.04 15.05
N PRO A 373 4.60 8.01 14.74
CA PRO A 373 4.32 9.43 14.53
C PRO A 373 3.85 9.81 13.13
N LEU A 374 4.24 9.06 12.06
CA LEU A 374 3.89 9.47 10.71
C LEU A 374 2.43 9.15 10.39
N GLY A 375 1.98 7.90 10.55
CA GLY A 375 0.58 7.48 10.41
C GLY A 375 -0.17 8.05 9.21
N VAL A 376 0.40 8.02 8.01
CA VAL A 376 -0.10 8.73 6.80
C VAL A 376 -1.60 8.53 6.60
N ASN A 377 -2.09 7.30 6.72
CA ASN A 377 -3.51 7.01 6.53
C ASN A 377 -4.42 7.61 7.60
N ILE A 378 -3.90 7.80 8.84
CA ILE A 378 -4.65 8.48 9.90
C ILE A 378 -4.86 9.95 9.53
N PHE A 379 -3.81 10.64 9.05
CA PHE A 379 -3.91 12.04 8.63
C PHE A 379 -4.80 12.21 7.41
N VAL A 380 -4.69 11.31 6.43
CA VAL A 380 -5.58 11.32 5.26
C VAL A 380 -7.03 11.12 5.68
N ALA A 381 -7.31 10.16 6.56
CA ALA A 381 -8.66 9.94 7.06
C ALA A 381 -9.18 11.11 7.92
N GLN A 382 -8.32 11.75 8.73
CA GLN A 382 -8.65 12.95 9.49
C GLN A 382 -9.06 14.12 8.57
N SER A 383 -8.43 14.23 7.39
CA SER A 383 -8.78 15.30 6.44
C SER A 383 -10.24 15.26 5.97
N LEU A 384 -10.89 14.09 6.07
CA LEU A 384 -12.32 13.92 5.75
C LEU A 384 -13.25 14.51 6.82
N GLN A 385 -12.75 14.66 8.06
CA GLN A 385 -13.52 15.19 9.20
C GLN A 385 -12.57 15.96 10.13
N LYS A 386 -12.26 17.21 9.77
CA LYS A 386 -11.22 18.04 10.39
C LYS A 386 -11.49 18.43 11.86
N ASP A 387 -12.74 18.37 12.31
CA ASP A 387 -13.16 18.72 13.66
C ASP A 387 -12.83 17.64 14.71
N ILE A 388 -12.27 16.49 14.31
CA ILE A 388 -11.92 15.41 15.23
C ILE A 388 -10.45 15.52 15.64
N PRO A 389 -10.15 15.55 16.96
CA PRO A 389 -8.78 15.50 17.44
C PRO A 389 -8.08 14.20 17.00
N ILE A 390 -6.86 14.31 16.49
CA ILE A 390 -6.08 13.16 16.03
C ILE A 390 -5.90 12.08 17.10
N LYS A 391 -5.75 12.48 18.37
CA LYS A 391 -5.66 11.59 19.52
C LYS A 391 -6.86 10.65 19.64
N SER A 392 -8.07 11.16 19.35
CA SER A 392 -9.31 10.36 19.39
C SER A 392 -9.36 9.34 18.24
N ILE A 393 -8.81 9.69 17.07
CA ILE A 393 -8.71 8.76 15.93
C ILE A 393 -7.68 7.68 16.24
N ILE A 394 -6.52 8.03 16.79
CA ILE A 394 -5.48 7.08 17.21
C ILE A 394 -6.03 6.08 18.21
N SER A 395 -6.74 6.56 19.25
CA SER A 395 -7.38 5.69 20.23
C SER A 395 -8.39 4.71 19.58
N ALA A 396 -9.17 5.19 18.61
CA ALA A 396 -10.17 4.38 17.93
C ALA A 396 -9.55 3.37 16.94
N VAL A 397 -8.40 3.66 16.33
CA VAL A 397 -7.73 2.75 15.40
C VAL A 397 -6.87 1.70 16.12
N THR A 398 -6.43 1.96 17.34
CA THR A 398 -5.54 1.05 18.11
C THR A 398 -6.05 -0.40 18.19
N PRO A 399 -7.33 -0.68 18.50
CA PRO A 399 -7.82 -2.06 18.50
C PRO A 399 -7.77 -2.73 17.11
N MET A 400 -7.94 -1.94 16.05
CA MET A 400 -7.83 -2.45 14.66
C MET A 400 -6.39 -2.78 14.31
N ILE A 401 -5.42 -1.97 14.78
CA ILE A 401 -3.98 -2.27 14.65
C ILE A 401 -3.66 -3.62 15.31
N ILE A 402 -4.21 -3.92 16.48
CA ILE A 402 -3.99 -5.21 17.14
C ILE A 402 -4.50 -6.36 16.27
N VAL A 403 -5.68 -6.24 15.66
CA VAL A 403 -6.21 -7.25 14.72
C VAL A 403 -5.26 -7.44 13.54
N LEU A 404 -4.74 -6.33 13.00
CA LEU A 404 -3.81 -6.36 11.86
C LEU A 404 -2.44 -6.94 12.23
N LEU A 405 -1.95 -6.69 13.45
CA LEU A 405 -0.73 -7.32 13.97
C LEU A 405 -0.89 -8.84 14.14
N VAL A 406 -2.07 -9.31 14.56
CA VAL A 406 -2.36 -10.76 14.58
C VAL A 406 -2.31 -11.32 13.17
N ASN A 407 -2.91 -10.64 12.18
CA ASN A 407 -2.81 -11.06 10.78
C ASN A 407 -1.36 -11.08 10.27
N LEU A 408 -0.56 -10.06 10.62
CA LEU A 408 0.86 -10.01 10.29
C LEU A 408 1.61 -11.24 10.83
N MET A 409 1.37 -11.60 12.10
CA MET A 409 1.99 -12.79 12.69
C MET A 409 1.55 -14.08 11.97
N LEU A 410 0.28 -14.20 11.64
CA LEU A 410 -0.23 -15.34 10.85
C LEU A 410 0.47 -15.42 9.49
N PHE A 411 0.59 -14.31 8.77
CA PHE A 411 1.24 -14.29 7.45
C PHE A 411 2.73 -14.59 7.56
N THR A 412 3.41 -14.07 8.57
CA THR A 412 4.85 -14.28 8.80
C THR A 412 5.17 -15.74 9.04
N TYR A 413 4.38 -16.42 9.87
CA TYR A 413 4.71 -17.79 10.32
C TYR A 413 4.01 -18.89 9.52
N ILE A 414 3.04 -18.54 8.66
CA ILE A 414 2.33 -19.48 7.78
C ILE A 414 2.54 -19.05 6.33
N PRO A 415 3.71 -19.37 5.70
CA PRO A 415 4.01 -18.96 4.32
C PRO A 415 2.97 -19.42 3.30
N ALA A 416 2.28 -20.53 3.59
CA ALA A 416 1.23 -21.03 2.72
C ALA A 416 0.14 -20.00 2.41
N ILE A 417 -0.15 -19.07 3.34
CA ILE A 417 -1.18 -18.03 3.14
C ILE A 417 -0.82 -17.14 1.96
N SER A 418 0.45 -16.76 1.80
CA SER A 418 0.92 -15.93 0.69
C SER A 418 1.31 -16.73 -0.56
N THR A 419 1.68 -18.03 -0.41
CA THR A 419 2.26 -18.80 -1.51
C THR A 419 1.32 -19.83 -2.13
N VAL A 420 0.20 -20.16 -1.49
CA VAL A 420 -0.69 -21.23 -1.97
C VAL A 420 -1.23 -20.98 -3.37
N LEU A 421 -1.62 -19.75 -3.70
CA LEU A 421 -2.12 -19.41 -5.04
C LEU A 421 -1.04 -19.50 -6.11
N LEU A 422 0.24 -19.32 -5.76
CA LEU A 422 1.33 -19.45 -6.72
C LEU A 422 1.41 -20.84 -7.35
N LYS A 423 0.96 -21.88 -6.62
CA LYS A 423 0.94 -23.27 -7.13
C LYS A 423 -0.04 -23.48 -8.29
N TYR A 424 -1.01 -22.58 -8.43
CA TYR A 424 -2.06 -22.69 -9.46
C TYR A 424 -1.86 -21.72 -10.64
N PHE A 425 -1.08 -20.65 -10.43
CA PHE A 425 -0.92 -19.55 -11.40
C PHE A 425 0.54 -19.26 -11.77
N ALA A 426 1.52 -19.99 -11.23
CA ALA A 426 2.95 -19.79 -11.52
C ALA A 426 3.51 -20.89 -12.41
#